data_0b90e239e850baae0c5fa988952801ed
#
_entry.id   0b90e239e850baae0c5fa988952801ed
#
_cell.length_a   1.000
_cell.length_b   1.000
_cell.length_c   1.000
_cell.angle_alpha   90.00
_cell.angle_beta   90.00
_cell.angle_gamma   90.00
#
_symmetry.space_group_name_H-M   'P 1'
#
loop_
_entity.id
_entity.type
_entity.pdbx_description
1 polymer ?
#
loop_
_entity_poly.entity_id
_entity_poly.type
_entity_poly.pdbx_seq_one_letter_code
_entity_poly.pdbx_strand_id
1 'polypeptide(L)'
;MEYELIVVGGGPAGLSGALKAAQNGVRVAVIDRQEELGGQLVKQTHKFFGWSRRNAGVRGIEIGRRLRDAVLAEPRITVFTGTEALGYYPDNSLLIESPSGVSRITGKTFLFATGAQERMLLFPGNDLPGVYGAGAVQTLMNVYGVRPGRSVLMVGSGNIGLIVSYQLRQAGVMVRAIVEALPQIGGYAVHASKVRRLGIPILTRHSIKEAHGREYVEGATIWELDDKFRGIPGTEKDIDVDVICLATGLTPLGDLLWQAGVSMTYVPELGGFVPIYDGNMETERSGIFVAGDAAGIEEASTAMLCGEIAGLAVAAKLGKIPRHRFEEERNVLAQELSALRSGPLSSKVRTGYERIKALVQGRRG
;
A
#
# COMPACT_ATOMS: atom_id res chain seq x y z
N MET A 1 -3.82 29.38 2.25
CA MET A 1 -2.54 29.22 2.98
C MET A 1 -1.52 28.59 2.05
N GLU A 2 -0.30 29.10 2.01
CA GLU A 2 0.77 28.57 1.17
C GLU A 2 1.74 27.75 2.00
N TYR A 3 2.00 26.51 1.58
CA TYR A 3 2.97 25.61 2.19
C TYR A 3 4.18 25.40 1.27
N GLU A 4 5.32 25.02 1.84
CA GLU A 4 6.51 24.71 1.05
C GLU A 4 6.41 23.27 0.48
N LEU A 5 5.80 22.37 1.27
CA LEU A 5 5.47 20.99 0.85
C LEU A 5 4.04 20.66 1.24
N ILE A 6 3.28 20.12 0.30
CA ILE A 6 2.00 19.44 0.59
C ILE A 6 2.19 17.93 0.38
N VAL A 7 1.89 17.17 1.41
CA VAL A 7 1.90 15.70 1.40
C VAL A 7 0.47 15.21 1.33
N VAL A 8 0.13 14.44 0.32
CA VAL A 8 -1.19 13.81 0.16
C VAL A 8 -1.08 12.35 0.51
N GLY A 9 -1.68 11.99 1.65
CA GLY A 9 -1.66 10.67 2.25
C GLY A 9 -0.80 10.61 3.52
N GLY A 10 -1.46 10.40 4.66
CA GLY A 10 -0.87 10.25 6.00
C GLY A 10 -0.49 8.81 6.36
N GLY A 11 -0.13 8.00 5.36
CA GLY A 11 0.42 6.65 5.53
C GLY A 11 1.93 6.65 5.84
N PRO A 12 2.57 5.47 5.93
CA PRO A 12 3.99 5.35 6.29
C PRO A 12 4.92 6.18 5.40
N ALA A 13 4.69 6.21 4.09
CA ALA A 13 5.50 6.99 3.16
C ALA A 13 5.32 8.51 3.38
N GLY A 14 4.07 8.97 3.45
CA GLY A 14 3.76 10.39 3.61
C GLY A 14 4.25 10.94 4.94
N LEU A 15 4.01 10.24 6.05
CA LEU A 15 4.46 10.66 7.38
C LEU A 15 6.00 10.71 7.48
N SER A 16 6.69 9.69 6.93
CA SER A 16 8.17 9.68 6.92
C SER A 16 8.73 10.81 6.06
N GLY A 17 8.10 11.10 4.91
CA GLY A 17 8.47 12.21 4.03
C GLY A 17 8.22 13.57 4.67
N ALA A 18 7.05 13.77 5.27
CA ALA A 18 6.70 14.99 5.99
C ALA A 18 7.68 15.29 7.13
N LEU A 19 7.94 14.27 7.97
CA LEU A 19 8.85 14.40 9.10
C LEU A 19 10.28 14.72 8.65
N LYS A 20 10.79 14.00 7.65
CA LYS A 20 12.14 14.23 7.11
C LYS A 20 12.28 15.64 6.50
N ALA A 21 11.28 16.12 5.78
CA ALA A 21 11.27 17.47 5.23
C ALA A 21 11.21 18.54 6.34
N ALA A 22 10.32 18.39 7.31
CA ALA A 22 10.13 19.33 8.41
C ALA A 22 11.37 19.44 9.31
N GLN A 23 12.01 18.30 9.64
CA GLN A 23 13.29 18.26 10.38
C GLN A 23 14.42 19.01 9.65
N ASN A 24 14.32 19.18 8.35
CA ASN A 24 15.23 19.97 7.53
C ASN A 24 14.70 21.38 7.21
N GLY A 25 13.75 21.89 7.99
CA GLY A 25 13.32 23.28 7.94
C GLY A 25 12.21 23.60 6.93
N VAL A 26 11.59 22.59 6.32
CA VAL A 26 10.46 22.76 5.39
C VAL A 26 9.15 22.89 6.15
N ARG A 27 8.29 23.84 5.76
CA ARG A 27 6.92 23.98 6.28
C ARG A 27 5.97 23.07 5.48
N VAL A 28 5.36 22.10 6.17
CA VAL A 28 4.63 20.99 5.56
C VAL A 28 3.15 21.02 5.92
N ALA A 29 2.29 20.72 4.95
CA ALA A 29 0.91 20.29 5.18
C ALA A 29 0.81 18.78 4.89
N VAL A 30 0.17 18.03 5.78
CA VAL A 30 -0.20 16.62 5.55
C VAL A 30 -1.71 16.55 5.44
N ILE A 31 -2.22 16.00 4.34
CA ILE A 31 -3.65 15.83 4.06
C ILE A 31 -3.95 14.34 4.04
N ASP A 32 -4.91 13.89 4.85
CA ASP A 32 -5.39 12.52 4.84
C ASP A 32 -6.92 12.48 4.97
N ARG A 33 -7.57 11.65 4.16
CA ARG A 33 -9.02 11.44 4.21
C ARG A 33 -9.49 10.70 5.46
N GLN A 34 -8.60 9.95 6.12
CA GLN A 34 -8.91 9.26 7.37
C GLN A 34 -8.84 10.23 8.55
N GLU A 35 -9.62 9.94 9.58
CA GLU A 35 -9.59 10.68 10.85
C GLU A 35 -8.30 10.41 11.63
N GLU A 36 -7.69 9.24 11.42
CA GLU A 36 -6.46 8.83 12.10
C GLU A 36 -5.32 8.62 11.10
N LEU A 37 -4.18 9.28 11.37
CA LEU A 37 -2.94 9.09 10.61
C LEU A 37 -2.34 7.72 10.84
N GLY A 38 -1.59 7.22 9.84
CA GLY A 38 -0.86 5.95 9.90
C GLY A 38 -1.16 5.05 8.70
N GLY A 39 -2.21 5.35 7.92
CA GLY A 39 -2.60 4.59 6.74
C GLY A 39 -2.76 3.10 7.03
N GLN A 40 -2.13 2.23 6.25
CA GLN A 40 -2.25 0.78 6.45
C GLN A 40 -1.62 0.26 7.75
N LEU A 41 -0.74 1.05 8.42
CA LEU A 41 -0.10 0.63 9.67
C LEU A 41 -1.09 0.48 10.82
N VAL A 42 -2.19 1.27 10.85
CA VAL A 42 -3.19 1.25 11.95
C VAL A 42 -3.86 -0.10 12.14
N LYS A 43 -3.86 -0.96 11.13
CA LYS A 43 -4.46 -2.30 11.18
C LYS A 43 -3.45 -3.46 11.15
N GLN A 44 -2.15 -3.16 11.05
CA GLN A 44 -1.10 -4.18 10.97
C GLN A 44 -0.66 -4.65 12.37
N THR A 45 -1.36 -5.62 12.94
CA THR A 45 -1.07 -6.18 14.26
C THR A 45 0.11 -7.15 14.27
N HIS A 46 0.58 -7.60 13.11
CA HIS A 46 1.74 -8.48 12.98
C HIS A 46 3.06 -7.72 13.15
N LYS A 47 4.12 -8.44 13.50
CA LYS A 47 5.48 -7.89 13.60
C LYS A 47 6.11 -7.79 12.22
N PHE A 48 6.82 -6.70 11.97
CA PHE A 48 7.57 -6.50 10.74
C PHE A 48 8.80 -7.40 10.70
N PHE A 49 9.10 -7.88 9.52
CA PHE A 49 10.39 -8.47 9.18
C PHE A 49 11.29 -7.39 8.58
N GLY A 50 12.57 -7.71 8.45
CA GLY A 50 13.51 -6.83 7.82
C GLY A 50 14.72 -6.52 8.71
N TRP A 51 15.36 -5.40 8.46
CA TRP A 51 16.59 -5.03 9.12
C TRP A 51 16.33 -4.52 10.55
N SER A 52 17.18 -4.96 11.50
CA SER A 52 17.04 -4.61 12.93
C SER A 52 17.05 -3.10 13.20
N ARG A 53 17.73 -2.32 12.35
CA ARG A 53 17.77 -0.86 12.44
C ARG A 53 16.46 -0.18 11.97
N ARG A 54 15.55 -0.91 11.34
CA ARG A 54 14.31 -0.39 10.73
C ARG A 54 13.09 -1.18 11.18
N ASN A 55 12.74 -1.06 12.47
CA ASN A 55 11.50 -1.59 13.05
C ASN A 55 11.31 -3.11 12.98
N ALA A 56 12.36 -3.92 12.70
CA ALA A 56 12.23 -5.37 12.73
C ALA A 56 11.78 -5.85 14.13
N GLY A 57 10.78 -6.73 14.15
CA GLY A 57 10.19 -7.24 15.39
C GLY A 57 9.15 -6.32 16.05
N VAL A 58 8.96 -5.09 15.56
CA VAL A 58 7.93 -4.15 16.01
C VAL A 58 6.63 -4.40 15.28
N ARG A 59 5.48 -4.22 15.92
CA ARG A 59 4.16 -4.33 15.28
C ARG A 59 3.88 -3.11 14.41
N GLY A 60 3.20 -3.28 13.28
CA GLY A 60 2.84 -2.17 12.39
C GLY A 60 2.06 -1.06 13.10
N ILE A 61 1.10 -1.41 13.95
CA ILE A 61 0.31 -0.46 14.75
C ILE A 61 1.21 0.41 15.65
N GLU A 62 2.27 -0.15 16.22
CA GLU A 62 3.20 0.59 17.07
C GLU A 62 4.10 1.52 16.24
N ILE A 63 4.51 1.08 15.05
CA ILE A 63 5.25 1.92 14.10
C ILE A 63 4.39 3.10 13.67
N GLY A 64 3.13 2.84 13.31
CA GLY A 64 2.16 3.87 12.93
C GLY A 64 1.95 4.91 14.03
N ARG A 65 1.77 4.46 15.28
CA ARG A 65 1.61 5.33 16.44
C ARG A 65 2.84 6.23 16.63
N ARG A 66 4.05 5.68 16.58
CA ARG A 66 5.30 6.45 16.73
C ARG A 66 5.48 7.50 15.63
N LEU A 67 5.18 7.15 14.38
CA LEU A 67 5.23 8.09 13.25
C LEU A 67 4.20 9.21 13.41
N ARG A 68 2.96 8.87 13.75
CA ARG A 68 1.90 9.83 14.01
C ARG A 68 2.28 10.80 15.12
N ASP A 69 2.69 10.27 16.26
CA ASP A 69 3.05 11.08 17.44
C ASP A 69 4.23 12.01 17.14
N ALA A 70 5.23 11.55 16.37
CA ALA A 70 6.35 12.38 15.92
C ALA A 70 5.91 13.51 14.96
N VAL A 71 5.00 13.22 14.03
CA VAL A 71 4.45 14.22 13.10
C VAL A 71 3.61 15.26 13.84
N LEU A 72 2.76 14.84 14.77
CA LEU A 72 1.93 15.76 15.55
C LEU A 72 2.74 16.65 16.52
N ALA A 73 3.92 16.17 16.94
CA ALA A 73 4.83 16.95 17.78
C ALA A 73 5.72 17.92 17.00
N GLU A 74 5.80 17.83 15.67
CA GLU A 74 6.67 18.66 14.84
C GLU A 74 5.96 20.00 14.48
N PRO A 75 6.44 21.15 14.99
CA PRO A 75 5.73 22.42 14.84
C PRO A 75 5.67 22.95 13.39
N ARG A 76 6.50 22.43 12.48
CA ARG A 76 6.49 22.78 11.05
C ARG A 76 5.48 21.98 10.24
N ILE A 77 4.80 21.02 10.85
CA ILE A 77 3.80 20.21 10.18
C ILE A 77 2.40 20.62 10.62
N THR A 78 1.57 21.00 9.65
CA THR A 78 0.13 21.17 9.84
C THR A 78 -0.58 19.95 9.30
N VAL A 79 -1.45 19.32 10.09
CA VAL A 79 -2.17 18.11 9.73
C VAL A 79 -3.64 18.42 9.45
N PHE A 80 -4.16 17.89 8.35
CA PHE A 80 -5.56 17.93 7.94
C PHE A 80 -6.06 16.50 7.80
N THR A 81 -6.65 15.95 8.88
CA THR A 81 -7.37 14.68 8.86
C THR A 81 -8.82 14.86 8.44
N GLY A 82 -9.53 13.76 8.09
CA GLY A 82 -10.88 13.84 7.54
C GLY A 82 -10.97 14.74 6.31
N THR A 83 -9.86 14.90 5.58
CA THR A 83 -9.73 15.85 4.47
C THR A 83 -9.28 15.12 3.21
N GLU A 84 -10.09 15.16 2.18
CA GLU A 84 -9.81 14.51 0.90
C GLU A 84 -9.26 15.48 -0.14
N ALA A 85 -8.21 15.08 -0.84
CA ALA A 85 -7.66 15.81 -1.98
C ALA A 85 -8.43 15.40 -3.25
N LEU A 86 -9.28 16.29 -3.74
CA LEU A 86 -10.18 16.02 -4.87
C LEU A 86 -9.52 16.27 -6.22
N GLY A 87 -8.57 17.19 -6.32
CA GLY A 87 -7.96 17.54 -7.58
C GLY A 87 -6.70 18.39 -7.47
N TYR A 88 -5.78 18.20 -8.43
CA TYR A 88 -4.59 19.02 -8.62
C TYR A 88 -4.76 19.95 -9.81
N TYR A 89 -4.35 21.19 -9.68
CA TYR A 89 -4.48 22.23 -10.71
C TYR A 89 -3.14 22.80 -11.16
N PRO A 90 -3.04 23.35 -12.41
CA PRO A 90 -1.79 23.85 -12.98
C PRO A 90 -1.18 25.04 -12.22
N ASP A 91 -1.95 25.73 -11.39
CA ASP A 91 -1.49 26.84 -10.55
C ASP A 91 -0.83 26.35 -9.22
N ASN A 92 -0.45 25.08 -9.15
CA ASN A 92 0.09 24.43 -7.95
C ASN A 92 -0.87 24.50 -6.75
N SER A 93 -2.16 24.34 -7.00
CA SER A 93 -3.17 24.21 -5.96
C SER A 93 -3.79 22.82 -5.94
N LEU A 94 -4.19 22.39 -4.75
CA LEU A 94 -5.08 21.24 -4.54
C LEU A 94 -6.46 21.74 -4.12
N LEU A 95 -7.48 21.19 -4.71
CA LEU A 95 -8.84 21.26 -4.19
C LEU A 95 -8.98 20.19 -3.12
N ILE A 96 -9.39 20.59 -1.94
CA ILE A 96 -9.59 19.69 -0.79
C ILE A 96 -11.00 19.84 -0.27
N GLU A 97 -11.56 18.74 0.22
CA GLU A 97 -12.83 18.67 0.92
C GLU A 97 -12.59 18.22 2.37
N SER A 98 -13.15 18.96 3.29
CA SER A 98 -13.11 18.70 4.72
C SER A 98 -14.52 18.82 5.32
N PRO A 99 -14.73 18.45 6.58
CA PRO A 99 -16.04 18.67 7.25
C PRO A 99 -16.52 20.14 7.24
N SER A 100 -15.61 21.09 7.05
CA SER A 100 -15.93 22.52 6.94
C SER A 100 -16.26 22.98 5.50
N GLY A 101 -16.20 22.06 4.52
CA GLY A 101 -16.51 22.32 3.13
C GLY A 101 -15.27 22.24 2.21
N VAL A 102 -15.49 22.65 0.96
CA VAL A 102 -14.46 22.63 -0.11
C VAL A 102 -13.62 23.90 -0.08
N SER A 103 -12.31 23.73 -0.21
CA SER A 103 -11.35 24.86 -0.22
C SER A 103 -10.14 24.54 -1.09
N ARG A 104 -9.28 25.55 -1.32
CA ARG A 104 -8.00 25.39 -2.03
C ARG A 104 -6.81 25.60 -1.10
N ILE A 105 -5.79 24.76 -1.27
CA ILE A 105 -4.50 24.88 -0.60
C ILE A 105 -3.39 24.93 -1.67
N THR A 106 -2.41 25.81 -1.50
CA THR A 106 -1.30 25.99 -2.44
C THR A 106 0.02 25.52 -1.86
N GLY A 107 0.87 24.95 -2.68
CA GLY A 107 2.19 24.46 -2.29
C GLY A 107 3.26 24.71 -3.34
N LYS A 108 4.52 24.88 -2.89
CA LYS A 108 5.67 24.97 -3.79
C LYS A 108 6.08 23.61 -4.35
N THR A 109 5.91 22.57 -3.55
CA THR A 109 6.20 21.17 -3.88
C THR A 109 5.10 20.25 -3.34
N PHE A 110 4.97 19.06 -3.95
CA PHE A 110 3.96 18.06 -3.59
C PHE A 110 4.59 16.69 -3.45
N LEU A 111 4.20 15.95 -2.42
CA LEU A 111 4.50 14.52 -2.27
C LEU A 111 3.20 13.74 -2.31
N PHE A 112 2.96 13.01 -3.39
CA PHE A 112 1.84 12.09 -3.49
C PHE A 112 2.21 10.74 -2.89
N ALA A 113 1.60 10.43 -1.74
CA ALA A 113 1.76 9.20 -0.97
C ALA A 113 0.38 8.54 -0.75
N THR A 114 -0.46 8.60 -1.76
CA THR A 114 -1.88 8.20 -1.77
C THR A 114 -2.09 6.71 -1.58
N GLY A 115 -1.02 5.90 -1.69
CA GLY A 115 -1.08 4.47 -1.46
C GLY A 115 -1.70 3.71 -2.63
N ALA A 116 -2.50 2.70 -2.31
CA ALA A 116 -3.10 1.80 -3.28
C ALA A 116 -4.49 1.36 -2.84
N GLN A 117 -5.26 0.86 -3.80
CA GLN A 117 -6.56 0.20 -3.58
C GLN A 117 -6.47 -1.30 -3.83
N GLU A 118 -7.36 -2.06 -3.20
CA GLU A 118 -7.46 -3.50 -3.41
C GLU A 118 -8.00 -3.82 -4.80
N ARG A 119 -7.41 -4.82 -5.43
CA ARG A 119 -7.88 -5.34 -6.71
C ARG A 119 -8.96 -6.37 -6.46
N MET A 120 -10.14 -6.09 -6.98
CA MET A 120 -11.25 -7.04 -6.93
C MET A 120 -11.12 -8.07 -8.05
N LEU A 121 -11.56 -9.31 -7.77
CA LEU A 121 -11.67 -10.38 -8.75
C LEU A 121 -13.11 -10.47 -9.23
N LEU A 122 -13.30 -10.61 -10.55
CA LEU A 122 -14.62 -10.76 -11.15
C LEU A 122 -14.98 -12.24 -11.26
N PHE A 123 -16.11 -12.62 -10.67
CA PHE A 123 -16.73 -13.94 -10.75
C PHE A 123 -18.24 -13.80 -10.48
N PRO A 124 -19.08 -14.75 -10.89
CA PRO A 124 -20.52 -14.71 -10.60
C PRO A 124 -20.78 -14.59 -9.10
N GLY A 125 -21.61 -13.63 -8.69
CA GLY A 125 -21.95 -13.35 -7.30
C GLY A 125 -20.88 -12.54 -6.53
N ASN A 126 -19.89 -11.93 -7.19
CA ASN A 126 -18.90 -11.12 -6.52
C ASN A 126 -19.43 -9.78 -5.96
N ASP A 127 -20.66 -9.43 -6.28
CA ASP A 127 -21.42 -8.27 -5.78
C ASP A 127 -22.27 -8.58 -4.54
N LEU A 128 -22.33 -9.83 -4.09
CA LEU A 128 -23.05 -10.20 -2.88
C LEU A 128 -22.41 -9.58 -1.64
N PRO A 129 -23.23 -9.02 -0.71
CA PRO A 129 -22.77 -8.70 0.64
C PRO A 129 -22.11 -9.92 1.30
N GLY A 130 -20.87 -9.75 1.78
CA GLY A 130 -20.02 -10.87 2.26
C GLY A 130 -18.80 -11.10 1.39
N VAL A 131 -18.75 -10.52 0.17
CA VAL A 131 -17.53 -10.48 -0.65
C VAL A 131 -16.76 -9.21 -0.32
N TYR A 132 -15.58 -9.33 0.29
CA TYR A 132 -14.75 -8.22 0.75
C TYR A 132 -13.31 -8.35 0.30
N GLY A 133 -12.62 -7.23 0.15
CA GLY A 133 -11.16 -7.21 0.08
C GLY A 133 -10.54 -7.59 1.43
N ALA A 134 -9.36 -8.20 1.41
CA ALA A 134 -8.65 -8.63 2.62
C ALA A 134 -8.26 -7.45 3.53
N GLY A 135 -7.94 -6.29 2.95
CA GLY A 135 -7.68 -5.07 3.70
C GLY A 135 -8.93 -4.48 4.35
N ALA A 136 -10.10 -4.61 3.71
CA ALA A 136 -11.39 -4.24 4.30
C ALA A 136 -11.71 -5.14 5.50
N VAL A 137 -11.56 -6.46 5.36
CA VAL A 137 -11.72 -7.44 6.44
C VAL A 137 -10.77 -7.13 7.61
N GLN A 138 -9.51 -6.82 7.31
CA GLN A 138 -8.52 -6.43 8.31
C GLN A 138 -8.91 -5.14 9.05
N THR A 139 -9.49 -4.17 8.34
CA THR A 139 -9.97 -2.92 8.91
C THR A 139 -11.16 -3.16 9.86
N LEU A 140 -12.15 -3.96 9.44
CA LEU A 140 -13.27 -4.34 10.30
C LEU A 140 -12.78 -4.94 11.62
N MET A 141 -11.86 -5.89 11.56
CA MET A 141 -11.38 -6.57 12.76
C MET A 141 -10.45 -5.72 13.62
N ASN A 142 -9.42 -5.12 13.02
CA ASN A 142 -8.30 -4.55 13.76
C ASN A 142 -8.49 -3.08 14.13
N VAL A 143 -9.37 -2.35 13.43
CA VAL A 143 -9.70 -0.95 13.73
C VAL A 143 -11.03 -0.85 14.45
N TYR A 144 -12.06 -1.51 13.91
CA TYR A 144 -13.43 -1.36 14.45
C TYR A 144 -13.84 -2.47 15.41
N GLY A 145 -13.04 -3.54 15.60
CA GLY A 145 -13.38 -4.67 16.46
C GLY A 145 -14.61 -5.47 15.96
N VAL A 146 -14.93 -5.34 14.68
CA VAL A 146 -16.08 -6.01 14.05
C VAL A 146 -15.63 -7.31 13.40
N ARG A 147 -16.27 -8.40 13.75
CA ARG A 147 -16.04 -9.70 13.12
C ARG A 147 -16.79 -9.75 11.79
N PRO A 148 -16.11 -10.01 10.64
CA PRO A 148 -16.72 -9.92 9.30
C PRO A 148 -17.76 -11.01 9.02
N GLY A 149 -17.68 -12.14 9.72
CA GLY A 149 -18.56 -13.28 9.60
C GLY A 149 -18.09 -14.42 10.50
N ARG A 150 -18.57 -15.63 10.26
CA ARG A 150 -18.25 -16.84 11.04
C ARG A 150 -17.28 -17.75 10.29
N SER A 151 -17.35 -17.77 8.96
CA SER A 151 -16.69 -18.76 8.11
C SER A 151 -16.23 -18.09 6.80
N VAL A 152 -14.93 -18.19 6.48
CA VAL A 152 -14.28 -17.43 5.39
C VAL A 152 -13.61 -18.36 4.39
N LEU A 153 -13.83 -18.10 3.09
CA LEU A 153 -12.94 -18.51 2.01
C LEU A 153 -11.96 -17.38 1.71
N MET A 154 -10.65 -17.63 1.81
CA MET A 154 -9.62 -16.68 1.41
C MET A 154 -9.19 -16.95 -0.03
N VAL A 155 -9.20 -15.93 -0.89
CA VAL A 155 -8.74 -16.00 -2.28
C VAL A 155 -7.43 -15.22 -2.42
N GLY A 156 -6.34 -15.95 -2.64
CA GLY A 156 -4.96 -15.44 -2.71
C GLY A 156 -4.13 -15.79 -1.49
N SER A 157 -2.92 -16.30 -1.71
CA SER A 157 -1.94 -16.72 -0.70
C SER A 157 -0.72 -15.81 -0.62
N GLY A 158 -0.84 -14.56 -1.08
CA GLY A 158 0.16 -13.51 -0.83
C GLY A 158 0.29 -13.19 0.66
N ASN A 159 1.24 -12.31 1.03
CA ASN A 159 1.45 -11.95 2.45
C ASN A 159 0.16 -11.50 3.13
N ILE A 160 -0.65 -10.66 2.48
CA ILE A 160 -1.92 -10.17 3.04
C ILE A 160 -2.90 -11.31 3.29
N GLY A 161 -3.12 -12.20 2.30
CA GLY A 161 -4.03 -13.34 2.45
C GLY A 161 -3.64 -14.25 3.61
N LEU A 162 -2.34 -14.57 3.75
CA LEU A 162 -1.83 -15.39 4.85
C LEU A 162 -1.95 -14.69 6.21
N ILE A 163 -1.60 -13.41 6.29
CA ILE A 163 -1.65 -12.61 7.53
C ILE A 163 -3.10 -12.45 7.99
N VAL A 164 -4.01 -12.07 7.09
CA VAL A 164 -5.42 -11.87 7.41
C VAL A 164 -6.09 -13.19 7.80
N SER A 165 -5.76 -14.30 7.14
CA SER A 165 -6.24 -15.64 7.54
C SER A 165 -5.82 -15.99 8.97
N TYR A 166 -4.59 -15.69 9.36
CA TYR A 166 -4.14 -15.87 10.72
C TYR A 166 -4.89 -14.96 11.71
N GLN A 167 -5.10 -13.70 11.37
CA GLN A 167 -5.84 -12.74 12.21
C GLN A 167 -7.32 -13.12 12.35
N LEU A 168 -7.98 -13.60 11.28
CA LEU A 168 -9.34 -14.16 11.32
C LEU A 168 -9.45 -15.28 12.36
N ARG A 169 -8.50 -16.21 12.36
CA ARG A 169 -8.46 -17.30 13.35
C ARG A 169 -8.27 -16.77 14.76
N GLN A 170 -7.47 -15.73 14.98
CA GLN A 170 -7.32 -15.08 16.28
C GLN A 170 -8.62 -14.39 16.75
N ALA A 171 -9.42 -13.86 15.81
CA ALA A 171 -10.74 -13.27 16.07
C ALA A 171 -11.86 -14.30 16.23
N GLY A 172 -11.54 -15.61 16.21
CA GLY A 172 -12.53 -16.69 16.35
C GLY A 172 -13.34 -16.95 15.07
N VAL A 173 -12.89 -16.46 13.92
CA VAL A 173 -13.51 -16.74 12.62
C VAL A 173 -12.86 -17.98 12.00
N MET A 174 -13.67 -18.88 11.45
CA MET A 174 -13.19 -20.10 10.79
C MET A 174 -12.72 -19.75 9.38
N VAL A 175 -11.47 -20.08 9.03
CA VAL A 175 -11.00 -20.01 7.65
C VAL A 175 -11.06 -21.42 7.09
N ARG A 176 -11.97 -21.66 6.13
CA ARG A 176 -12.23 -22.97 5.54
C ARG A 176 -11.12 -23.42 4.61
N ALA A 177 -10.65 -22.49 3.77
CA ALA A 177 -9.53 -22.71 2.85
C ALA A 177 -8.92 -21.39 2.43
N ILE A 178 -7.67 -21.47 1.96
CA ILE A 178 -7.03 -20.44 1.14
C ILE A 178 -6.84 -21.05 -0.25
N VAL A 179 -7.37 -20.39 -1.28
CA VAL A 179 -7.14 -20.80 -2.68
C VAL A 179 -6.10 -19.87 -3.31
N GLU A 180 -5.21 -20.45 -4.11
CA GLU A 180 -4.12 -19.74 -4.81
C GLU A 180 -4.07 -20.19 -6.26
N ALA A 181 -4.19 -19.27 -7.19
CA ALA A 181 -4.17 -19.54 -8.62
C ALA A 181 -2.81 -20.07 -9.11
N LEU A 182 -1.72 -19.59 -8.52
CA LEU A 182 -0.37 -20.04 -8.85
C LEU A 182 -0.07 -21.43 -8.32
N PRO A 183 0.91 -22.15 -8.90
CA PRO A 183 1.35 -23.46 -8.40
C PRO A 183 2.09 -23.40 -7.07
N GLN A 184 2.43 -22.18 -6.61
CA GLN A 184 3.20 -21.93 -5.39
C GLN A 184 2.54 -20.84 -4.55
N ILE A 185 2.72 -20.93 -3.22
CA ILE A 185 2.29 -19.89 -2.28
C ILE A 185 3.06 -18.59 -2.56
N GLY A 186 2.34 -17.47 -2.70
CA GLY A 186 2.92 -16.18 -3.06
C GLY A 186 3.58 -15.42 -1.90
N GLY A 187 3.20 -15.74 -0.65
CA GLY A 187 3.70 -15.04 0.53
C GLY A 187 4.89 -15.71 1.21
N TYR A 188 5.40 -15.07 2.27
CA TYR A 188 6.53 -15.59 3.05
C TYR A 188 6.24 -16.94 3.71
N ALA A 189 7.21 -17.85 3.66
CA ALA A 189 7.10 -19.20 4.25
C ALA A 189 6.75 -19.15 5.76
N VAL A 190 7.19 -18.14 6.49
CA VAL A 190 6.86 -17.96 7.92
C VAL A 190 5.37 -17.72 8.13
N HIS A 191 4.69 -16.98 7.25
CA HIS A 191 3.24 -16.79 7.33
C HIS A 191 2.49 -18.06 6.92
N ALA A 192 2.89 -18.70 5.82
CA ALA A 192 2.33 -19.96 5.39
C ALA A 192 2.43 -21.07 6.46
N SER A 193 3.58 -21.12 7.15
CA SER A 193 3.79 -22.09 8.25
C SER A 193 2.87 -21.83 9.44
N LYS A 194 2.60 -20.55 9.78
CA LYS A 194 1.63 -20.20 10.83
C LYS A 194 0.22 -20.68 10.47
N VAL A 195 -0.20 -20.42 9.24
CA VAL A 195 -1.53 -20.80 8.72
C VAL A 195 -1.69 -22.33 8.73
N ARG A 196 -0.68 -23.06 8.23
CA ARG A 196 -0.69 -24.53 8.23
C ARG A 196 -0.79 -25.14 9.62
N ARG A 197 -0.08 -24.56 10.61
CA ARG A 197 -0.17 -25.02 12.01
C ARG A 197 -1.56 -24.82 12.62
N LEU A 198 -2.37 -23.93 12.10
CA LEU A 198 -3.78 -23.76 12.47
C LEU A 198 -4.73 -24.72 11.76
N GLY A 199 -4.21 -25.65 10.95
CA GLY A 199 -4.99 -26.61 10.19
C GLY A 199 -5.74 -26.01 8.99
N ILE A 200 -5.38 -24.81 8.54
CA ILE A 200 -6.03 -24.18 7.38
C ILE A 200 -5.41 -24.75 6.09
N PRO A 201 -6.20 -25.37 5.22
CA PRO A 201 -5.71 -25.88 3.94
C PRO A 201 -5.37 -24.72 3.00
N ILE A 202 -4.24 -24.84 2.28
CA ILE A 202 -3.83 -23.93 1.21
C ILE A 202 -3.83 -24.74 -0.08
N LEU A 203 -4.77 -24.45 -0.96
CA LEU A 203 -4.99 -25.11 -2.23
C LEU A 203 -4.38 -24.28 -3.35
N THR A 204 -3.22 -24.70 -3.85
CA THR A 204 -2.57 -24.08 -5.02
C THR A 204 -3.22 -24.59 -6.31
N ARG A 205 -3.07 -23.85 -7.42
CA ARG A 205 -3.77 -24.12 -8.68
C ARG A 205 -5.29 -24.15 -8.54
N HIS A 206 -5.84 -23.36 -7.60
CA HIS A 206 -7.27 -23.25 -7.38
C HIS A 206 -7.71 -21.80 -7.38
N SER A 207 -8.93 -21.55 -7.80
CA SER A 207 -9.58 -20.25 -7.69
C SER A 207 -11.05 -20.41 -7.33
N ILE A 208 -11.67 -19.29 -6.96
CA ILE A 208 -13.13 -19.23 -6.87
C ILE A 208 -13.73 -19.31 -8.28
N LYS A 209 -14.80 -20.08 -8.42
CA LYS A 209 -15.63 -20.14 -9.63
C LYS A 209 -16.81 -19.19 -9.52
N GLU A 210 -17.53 -19.26 -8.41
CA GLU A 210 -18.71 -18.45 -8.14
C GLU A 210 -19.02 -18.37 -6.65
N ALA A 211 -19.74 -17.32 -6.23
CA ALA A 211 -20.35 -17.23 -4.91
C ALA A 211 -21.82 -17.61 -4.98
N HIS A 212 -22.32 -18.22 -3.90
CA HIS A 212 -23.71 -18.59 -3.73
C HIS A 212 -24.39 -17.73 -2.69
N GLY A 213 -25.66 -17.43 -2.92
CA GLY A 213 -26.50 -16.68 -2.00
C GLY A 213 -27.54 -15.88 -2.74
N ARG A 214 -28.51 -15.35 -2.01
CA ARG A 214 -29.57 -14.52 -2.55
C ARG A 214 -29.44 -13.07 -2.11
N GLU A 215 -29.28 -12.83 -0.82
CA GLU A 215 -29.14 -11.50 -0.23
C GLU A 215 -27.72 -11.23 0.29
N TYR A 216 -27.00 -12.29 0.63
CA TYR A 216 -25.61 -12.30 1.11
C TYR A 216 -24.95 -13.63 0.77
N VAL A 217 -23.64 -13.72 0.98
CA VAL A 217 -22.88 -14.95 0.73
C VAL A 217 -23.36 -16.07 1.67
N GLU A 218 -23.75 -17.20 1.09
CA GLU A 218 -24.15 -18.44 1.79
C GLU A 218 -23.21 -19.62 1.47
N GLY A 219 -22.33 -19.45 0.47
CA GLY A 219 -21.34 -20.42 0.06
C GLY A 219 -20.52 -19.96 -1.13
N ALA A 220 -19.59 -20.80 -1.56
CA ALA A 220 -18.78 -20.58 -2.75
C ALA A 220 -18.40 -21.89 -3.41
N THR A 221 -18.34 -21.93 -4.73
CA THR A 221 -17.71 -23.01 -5.48
C THR A 221 -16.29 -22.62 -5.85
N ILE A 222 -15.33 -23.49 -5.58
CA ILE A 222 -13.95 -23.40 -6.06
C ILE A 222 -13.68 -24.49 -7.08
N TRP A 223 -12.64 -24.33 -7.91
CA TRP A 223 -12.20 -25.31 -8.88
C TRP A 223 -10.68 -25.32 -9.07
N GLU A 224 -10.15 -26.38 -9.66
CA GLU A 224 -8.76 -26.42 -10.10
C GLU A 224 -8.56 -25.60 -11.37
N LEU A 225 -7.34 -25.05 -11.53
CA LEU A 225 -6.94 -24.28 -12.71
C LEU A 225 -5.88 -25.02 -13.52
N ASP A 226 -6.01 -24.95 -14.85
CA ASP A 226 -4.96 -25.39 -15.78
C ASP A 226 -3.78 -24.38 -15.82
N ASP A 227 -2.73 -24.69 -16.59
CA ASP A 227 -1.55 -23.83 -16.73
C ASP A 227 -1.84 -22.50 -17.44
N LYS A 228 -3.03 -22.31 -18.01
CA LYS A 228 -3.54 -21.06 -18.61
C LYS A 228 -4.53 -20.35 -17.71
N PHE A 229 -4.61 -20.72 -16.43
CA PHE A 229 -5.54 -20.19 -15.44
C PHE A 229 -7.03 -20.36 -15.78
N ARG A 230 -7.39 -21.37 -16.56
CA ARG A 230 -8.78 -21.72 -16.84
C ARG A 230 -9.23 -22.83 -15.90
N GLY A 231 -10.47 -22.73 -15.43
CA GLY A 231 -11.05 -23.75 -14.57
C GLY A 231 -11.19 -25.10 -15.28
N ILE A 232 -10.87 -26.17 -14.58
CA ILE A 232 -10.99 -27.56 -15.09
C ILE A 232 -12.37 -28.09 -14.70
N PRO A 233 -13.27 -28.36 -15.66
CA PRO A 233 -14.59 -28.93 -15.38
C PRO A 233 -14.49 -30.28 -14.66
N GLY A 234 -15.39 -30.51 -13.69
CA GLY A 234 -15.42 -31.72 -12.89
C GLY A 234 -14.52 -31.71 -11.67
N THR A 235 -13.84 -30.58 -11.40
CA THR A 235 -13.02 -30.38 -10.19
C THR A 235 -13.67 -29.47 -9.17
N GLU A 236 -14.92 -29.09 -9.40
CA GLU A 236 -15.69 -28.18 -8.56
C GLU A 236 -15.85 -28.72 -7.16
N LYS A 237 -15.72 -27.85 -6.15
CA LYS A 237 -15.95 -28.16 -4.73
C LYS A 237 -16.69 -27.00 -4.10
N ASP A 238 -17.82 -27.30 -3.47
CA ASP A 238 -18.58 -26.34 -2.71
C ASP A 238 -17.97 -26.16 -1.31
N ILE A 239 -17.90 -24.91 -0.88
CA ILE A 239 -17.38 -24.49 0.42
C ILE A 239 -18.49 -23.70 1.14
N ASP A 240 -18.90 -24.17 2.30
CA ASP A 240 -19.88 -23.49 3.16
C ASP A 240 -19.19 -22.33 3.91
N VAL A 241 -19.47 -21.11 3.49
CA VAL A 241 -18.91 -19.86 4.00
C VAL A 241 -19.91 -18.73 3.94
N ASP A 242 -19.82 -17.79 4.88
CA ASP A 242 -20.61 -16.55 4.91
C ASP A 242 -19.77 -15.32 4.53
N VAL A 243 -18.47 -15.50 4.23
CA VAL A 243 -17.57 -14.45 3.75
C VAL A 243 -16.59 -15.00 2.71
N ILE A 244 -16.41 -14.26 1.64
CA ILE A 244 -15.33 -14.45 0.66
C ILE A 244 -14.37 -13.27 0.79
N CYS A 245 -13.10 -13.55 1.08
CA CYS A 245 -12.09 -12.55 1.34
C CYS A 245 -11.06 -12.54 0.21
N LEU A 246 -10.96 -11.44 -0.54
CA LEU A 246 -10.13 -11.31 -1.73
C LEU A 246 -8.77 -10.68 -1.38
N ALA A 247 -7.68 -11.42 -1.61
CA ALA A 247 -6.30 -10.97 -1.45
C ALA A 247 -5.56 -11.06 -2.80
N THR A 248 -6.16 -10.52 -3.86
CA THR A 248 -5.77 -10.70 -5.27
C THR A 248 -4.82 -9.62 -5.79
N GLY A 249 -4.29 -8.80 -4.89
CA GLY A 249 -3.32 -7.75 -5.17
C GLY A 249 -3.84 -6.34 -4.95
N LEU A 250 -2.97 -5.39 -5.25
CA LEU A 250 -3.23 -3.96 -5.09
C LEU A 250 -2.98 -3.23 -6.42
N THR A 251 -3.58 -2.05 -6.57
CA THR A 251 -3.36 -1.14 -7.70
C THR A 251 -3.00 0.25 -7.14
N PRO A 252 -1.89 0.86 -7.60
CA PRO A 252 -1.50 2.20 -7.18
C PRO A 252 -2.59 3.24 -7.42
N LEU A 253 -2.79 4.15 -6.46
CA LEU A 253 -3.71 5.29 -6.58
C LEU A 253 -2.96 6.48 -7.20
N GLY A 254 -3.03 6.60 -8.52
CA GLY A 254 -2.30 7.58 -9.32
C GLY A 254 -3.14 8.73 -9.88
N ASP A 255 -4.41 8.88 -9.51
CA ASP A 255 -5.34 9.83 -10.13
C ASP A 255 -4.85 11.28 -10.07
N LEU A 256 -4.36 11.72 -8.91
CA LEU A 256 -3.79 13.06 -8.74
C LEU A 256 -2.48 13.25 -9.53
N LEU A 257 -1.70 12.19 -9.74
CA LEU A 257 -0.50 12.24 -10.60
C LEU A 257 -0.88 12.38 -12.07
N TRP A 258 -1.93 11.69 -12.53
CA TRP A 258 -2.49 11.91 -13.87
C TRP A 258 -2.96 13.36 -14.06
N GLN A 259 -3.70 13.91 -13.09
CA GLN A 259 -4.16 15.30 -13.13
C GLN A 259 -3.00 16.30 -13.12
N ALA A 260 -1.93 15.98 -12.41
CA ALA A 260 -0.71 16.79 -12.39
C ALA A 260 0.11 16.70 -13.70
N GLY A 261 -0.36 15.92 -14.68
CA GLY A 261 0.33 15.73 -15.95
C GLY A 261 1.62 14.94 -15.86
N VAL A 262 1.74 14.08 -14.83
CA VAL A 262 2.88 13.17 -14.67
C VAL A 262 2.76 12.02 -15.65
N SER A 263 3.85 11.67 -16.30
CA SER A 263 3.89 10.51 -17.20
C SER A 263 3.78 9.22 -16.42
N MET A 264 2.76 8.44 -16.74
CA MET A 264 2.50 7.13 -16.14
C MET A 264 2.87 6.01 -17.11
N THR A 265 3.34 4.89 -16.59
CA THR A 265 3.67 3.69 -17.36
C THR A 265 3.09 2.44 -16.70
N TYR A 266 2.70 1.46 -17.52
CA TYR A 266 2.16 0.20 -16.99
C TYR A 266 3.29 -0.77 -16.65
N VAL A 267 3.45 -1.08 -15.37
CA VAL A 267 4.45 -2.00 -14.82
C VAL A 267 3.74 -3.06 -13.97
N PRO A 268 3.42 -4.23 -14.53
CA PRO A 268 2.65 -5.27 -13.82
C PRO A 268 3.37 -5.76 -12.56
N GLU A 269 4.69 -5.70 -12.53
CA GLU A 269 5.51 -6.06 -11.38
C GLU A 269 5.29 -5.13 -10.19
N LEU A 270 4.86 -3.88 -10.44
CA LEU A 270 4.60 -2.85 -9.42
C LEU A 270 3.11 -2.60 -9.19
N GLY A 271 2.25 -3.47 -9.72
CA GLY A 271 0.81 -3.43 -9.45
C GLY A 271 -0.04 -2.72 -10.52
N GLY A 272 0.53 -2.15 -11.58
CA GLY A 272 -0.23 -1.49 -12.63
C GLY A 272 0.41 -0.22 -13.16
N PHE A 273 -0.38 0.85 -13.35
CA PHE A 273 0.14 2.15 -13.74
C PHE A 273 0.88 2.82 -12.58
N VAL A 274 2.12 3.20 -12.82
CA VAL A 274 2.99 3.91 -11.89
C VAL A 274 3.61 5.13 -12.57
N PRO A 275 3.93 6.21 -11.83
CA PRO A 275 4.62 7.36 -12.40
C PRO A 275 6.06 7.04 -12.79
N ILE A 276 6.61 7.83 -13.71
CA ILE A 276 8.04 7.82 -14.03
C ILE A 276 8.71 8.84 -13.10
N TYR A 277 9.65 8.37 -12.26
CA TYR A 277 10.36 9.19 -11.27
C TYR A 277 11.82 8.77 -11.13
N ASP A 278 12.64 9.67 -10.66
CA ASP A 278 14.09 9.45 -10.49
C ASP A 278 14.46 8.84 -9.13
N GLY A 279 15.76 8.68 -8.87
CA GLY A 279 16.26 8.13 -7.61
C GLY A 279 16.10 9.04 -6.39
N ASN A 280 15.56 10.25 -6.57
CA ASN A 280 15.18 11.19 -5.51
C ASN A 280 13.67 11.21 -5.26
N MET A 281 12.93 10.28 -5.88
CA MET A 281 11.46 10.20 -5.86
C MET A 281 10.79 11.39 -6.55
N GLU A 282 11.51 12.20 -7.34
CA GLU A 282 10.94 13.29 -8.12
C GLU A 282 10.52 12.81 -9.51
N THR A 283 9.32 13.20 -9.93
CA THR A 283 8.83 12.92 -11.29
C THR A 283 9.46 13.87 -12.31
N GLU A 284 9.18 13.71 -13.59
CA GLU A 284 9.62 14.67 -14.61
C GLU A 284 8.91 16.03 -14.49
N ARG A 285 7.82 16.10 -13.72
CA ARG A 285 7.18 17.37 -13.34
C ARG A 285 7.87 17.94 -12.13
N SER A 286 8.71 18.95 -12.35
CA SER A 286 9.52 19.55 -11.28
C SER A 286 8.67 19.99 -10.09
N GLY A 287 9.09 19.58 -8.88
CA GLY A 287 8.39 19.85 -7.63
C GLY A 287 7.30 18.82 -7.28
N ILE A 288 7.07 17.82 -8.14
CA ILE A 288 6.13 16.74 -7.86
C ILE A 288 6.91 15.46 -7.53
N PHE A 289 6.71 14.96 -6.31
CA PHE A 289 7.34 13.77 -5.76
C PHE A 289 6.30 12.68 -5.52
N VAL A 290 6.75 11.43 -5.49
CA VAL A 290 5.89 10.28 -5.20
C VAL A 290 6.61 9.32 -4.25
N ALA A 291 5.87 8.67 -3.34
CA ALA A 291 6.44 7.64 -2.47
C ALA A 291 5.40 6.59 -2.02
N GLY A 292 5.89 5.44 -1.59
CA GLY A 292 5.05 4.32 -1.17
C GLY A 292 4.33 3.66 -2.33
N ASP A 293 3.19 3.03 -2.06
CA ASP A 293 2.48 2.19 -3.03
C ASP A 293 1.97 2.96 -4.25
N ALA A 294 1.81 4.28 -4.16
CA ALA A 294 1.54 5.14 -5.32
C ALA A 294 2.68 5.16 -6.34
N ALA A 295 3.93 4.91 -5.89
CA ALA A 295 5.12 4.78 -6.74
C ALA A 295 5.34 3.34 -7.24
N GLY A 296 4.66 2.37 -6.64
CA GLY A 296 4.75 0.94 -6.93
C GLY A 296 4.55 0.11 -5.66
N ILE A 297 3.79 -0.97 -5.77
CA ILE A 297 3.39 -1.80 -4.62
C ILE A 297 4.60 -2.50 -4.01
N GLU A 298 4.88 -2.15 -2.74
CA GLU A 298 5.92 -2.76 -1.92
C GLU A 298 5.48 -2.92 -0.45
N GLU A 299 6.46 -3.14 0.44
CA GLU A 299 6.24 -3.22 1.88
C GLU A 299 6.33 -1.85 2.55
N ALA A 300 5.72 -1.70 3.73
CA ALA A 300 5.71 -0.44 4.46
C ALA A 300 7.12 0.04 4.86
N SER A 301 8.10 -0.87 5.05
CA SER A 301 9.49 -0.49 5.35
C SER A 301 10.16 0.24 4.19
N THR A 302 9.96 -0.23 2.95
CA THR A 302 10.44 0.44 1.75
C THR A 302 9.67 1.74 1.48
N ALA A 303 8.36 1.74 1.74
CA ALA A 303 7.52 2.94 1.63
C ALA A 303 8.02 4.09 2.53
N MET A 304 8.39 3.80 3.79
CA MET A 304 8.98 4.77 4.71
C MET A 304 10.30 5.34 4.18
N LEU A 305 11.21 4.49 3.68
CA LEU A 305 12.48 4.94 3.10
C LEU A 305 12.28 5.80 1.84
N CYS A 306 11.36 5.42 0.95
CA CYS A 306 11.00 6.24 -0.20
C CYS A 306 10.47 7.61 0.23
N GLY A 307 9.64 7.67 1.28
CA GLY A 307 9.18 8.92 1.89
C GLY A 307 10.33 9.77 2.43
N GLU A 308 11.26 9.16 3.20
CA GLU A 308 12.44 9.87 3.71
C GLU A 308 13.30 10.45 2.58
N ILE A 309 13.54 9.69 1.50
CA ILE A 309 14.28 10.17 0.33
C ILE A 309 13.55 11.36 -0.32
N ALA A 310 12.23 11.26 -0.52
CA ALA A 310 11.44 12.34 -1.09
C ALA A 310 11.48 13.60 -0.22
N GLY A 311 11.26 13.48 1.09
CA GLY A 311 11.31 14.59 2.02
C GLY A 311 12.67 15.29 2.08
N LEU A 312 13.77 14.51 2.04
CA LEU A 312 15.13 15.01 1.97
C LEU A 312 15.39 15.74 0.65
N ALA A 313 14.91 15.19 -0.47
CA ALA A 313 15.04 15.80 -1.80
C ALA A 313 14.26 17.12 -1.91
N VAL A 314 13.07 17.18 -1.32
CA VAL A 314 12.29 18.43 -1.21
C VAL A 314 13.09 19.49 -0.44
N ALA A 315 13.68 19.14 0.71
CA ALA A 315 14.47 20.08 1.50
C ALA A 315 15.69 20.62 0.71
N ALA A 316 16.37 19.77 -0.03
CA ALA A 316 17.48 20.18 -0.91
C ALA A 316 17.00 21.07 -2.05
N LYS A 317 15.89 20.70 -2.73
CA LYS A 317 15.31 21.50 -3.82
C LYS A 317 14.89 22.89 -3.38
N LEU A 318 14.40 23.04 -2.16
CA LEU A 318 14.00 24.31 -1.56
C LEU A 318 15.19 25.09 -0.95
N GLY A 319 16.42 24.60 -1.08
CA GLY A 319 17.63 25.25 -0.56
C GLY A 319 17.75 25.24 0.97
N LYS A 320 17.02 24.34 1.67
CA LYS A 320 17.06 24.25 3.14
C LYS A 320 18.29 23.50 3.66
N ILE A 321 18.89 22.65 2.83
CA ILE A 321 20.12 21.92 3.16
C ILE A 321 21.13 22.05 2.03
N PRO A 322 22.44 22.07 2.33
CA PRO A 322 23.48 22.14 1.31
C PRO A 322 23.59 20.81 0.55
N ARG A 323 24.03 20.91 -0.72
CA ARG A 323 24.10 19.78 -1.65
C ARG A 323 24.90 18.59 -1.12
N HIS A 324 26.06 18.83 -0.51
CA HIS A 324 26.90 17.74 0.01
C HIS A 324 26.18 16.93 1.08
N ARG A 325 25.48 17.60 2.03
CA ARG A 325 24.69 16.94 3.06
C ARG A 325 23.53 16.12 2.47
N PHE A 326 22.86 16.67 1.45
CA PHE A 326 21.83 15.92 0.70
C PHE A 326 22.40 14.65 0.10
N GLU A 327 23.53 14.75 -0.62
CA GLU A 327 24.15 13.60 -1.29
C GLU A 327 24.57 12.51 -0.28
N GLU A 328 25.16 12.88 0.84
CA GLU A 328 25.55 11.95 1.91
C GLU A 328 24.35 11.20 2.50
N GLU A 329 23.36 11.94 3.00
CA GLU A 329 22.18 11.34 3.63
C GLU A 329 21.36 10.51 2.64
N ARG A 330 21.18 11.01 1.42
CA ARG A 330 20.48 10.31 0.34
C ARG A 330 21.16 9.00 -0.01
N ASN A 331 22.49 8.96 -0.07
CA ASN A 331 23.25 7.73 -0.37
C ASN A 331 23.07 6.67 0.73
N VAL A 332 23.04 7.06 1.99
CA VAL A 332 22.72 6.16 3.11
C VAL A 332 21.33 5.56 2.93
N LEU A 333 20.30 6.39 2.72
CA LEU A 333 18.93 5.93 2.54
C LEU A 333 18.78 5.02 1.31
N ALA A 334 19.46 5.34 0.20
CA ALA A 334 19.43 4.54 -1.01
C ALA A 334 20.10 3.16 -0.82
N GLN A 335 21.17 3.08 -0.04
CA GLN A 335 21.80 1.81 0.32
C GLN A 335 20.88 0.95 1.19
N GLU A 336 20.21 1.55 2.18
CA GLU A 336 19.23 0.86 3.01
C GLU A 336 18.05 0.32 2.18
N LEU A 337 17.53 1.14 1.27
CA LEU A 337 16.45 0.75 0.35
C LEU A 337 16.89 -0.41 -0.56
N SER A 338 18.10 -0.34 -1.10
CA SER A 338 18.69 -1.40 -1.92
C SER A 338 18.84 -2.71 -1.13
N ALA A 339 19.28 -2.62 0.13
CA ALA A 339 19.41 -3.79 1.01
C ALA A 339 18.06 -4.46 1.28
N LEU A 340 16.98 -3.69 1.55
CA LEU A 340 15.62 -4.24 1.70
C LEU A 340 15.12 -4.92 0.41
N ARG A 341 15.45 -4.37 -0.74
CA ARG A 341 15.07 -4.91 -2.05
C ARG A 341 15.95 -6.08 -2.53
N SER A 342 17.00 -6.45 -1.81
CA SER A 342 17.93 -7.52 -2.23
C SER A 342 17.39 -8.94 -2.05
N GLY A 343 16.33 -9.13 -1.25
CA GLY A 343 15.75 -10.43 -0.95
C GLY A 343 15.19 -11.17 -2.18
N PRO A 344 15.09 -12.51 -2.13
CA PRO A 344 14.61 -13.31 -3.26
C PRO A 344 13.15 -13.00 -3.65
N LEU A 345 12.30 -12.69 -2.69
CA LEU A 345 10.90 -12.34 -2.94
C LEU A 345 10.72 -10.92 -3.53
N SER A 346 11.76 -10.08 -3.48
CA SER A 346 11.75 -8.76 -4.09
C SER A 346 12.20 -8.77 -5.57
N SER A 347 12.52 -9.94 -6.15
CA SER A 347 13.00 -10.03 -7.55
C SER A 347 12.03 -9.40 -8.55
N LYS A 348 10.74 -9.69 -8.42
CA LYS A 348 9.68 -9.13 -9.25
C LYS A 348 9.66 -7.59 -9.16
N VAL A 349 9.69 -7.06 -7.95
CA VAL A 349 9.69 -5.62 -7.68
C VAL A 349 10.94 -4.95 -8.25
N ARG A 350 12.13 -5.56 -8.09
CA ARG A 350 13.36 -5.04 -8.71
C ARG A 350 13.25 -4.93 -10.22
N THR A 351 12.73 -5.96 -10.90
CA THR A 351 12.49 -5.91 -12.36
C THR A 351 11.61 -4.72 -12.73
N GLY A 352 10.55 -4.44 -11.98
CA GLY A 352 9.69 -3.28 -12.20
C GLY A 352 10.44 -1.95 -12.07
N TYR A 353 11.27 -1.80 -11.03
CA TYR A 353 12.06 -0.58 -10.84
C TYR A 353 13.16 -0.39 -11.89
N GLU A 354 13.80 -1.46 -12.38
CA GLU A 354 14.76 -1.34 -13.49
C GLU A 354 14.07 -0.85 -14.78
N ARG A 355 12.82 -1.23 -15.02
CA ARG A 355 12.02 -0.68 -16.13
C ARG A 355 11.80 0.83 -15.99
N ILE A 356 11.40 1.31 -14.80
CA ILE A 356 11.25 2.77 -14.56
C ILE A 356 12.58 3.48 -14.76
N LYS A 357 13.67 2.96 -14.21
CA LYS A 357 15.01 3.53 -14.32
C LYS A 357 15.47 3.65 -15.78
N ALA A 358 15.23 2.62 -16.59
CA ALA A 358 15.52 2.66 -18.02
C ALA A 358 14.76 3.77 -18.76
N LEU A 359 13.46 3.98 -18.42
CA LEU A 359 12.65 5.05 -18.98
C LEU A 359 13.15 6.45 -18.59
N VAL A 360 13.62 6.63 -17.33
CA VAL A 360 14.23 7.89 -16.89
C VAL A 360 15.51 8.18 -17.65
N GLN A 361 16.38 7.16 -17.85
CA GLN A 361 17.64 7.32 -18.59
C GLN A 361 17.40 7.64 -20.07
N GLY A 362 16.47 6.96 -20.72
CA GLY A 362 16.12 7.19 -22.12
C GLY A 362 15.51 8.57 -22.42
N ARG A 363 15.02 9.28 -21.39
CA ARG A 363 14.50 10.67 -21.55
C ARG A 363 15.57 11.75 -21.34
N ARG A 364 16.72 11.40 -20.77
CA ARG A 364 17.85 12.31 -20.50
C ARG A 364 18.90 12.31 -21.63
N GLY A 365 18.84 11.37 -22.55
CA GLY A 365 19.66 11.30 -23.77
C GLY A 365 18.89 11.83 -24.97
#